data_bd1670a87986bf9baaca06b7b92607e4
#
_entry.id   bd1670a87986bf9baaca06b7b92607e4
#
_cell.length_a   1.000
_cell.length_b   1.000
_cell.length_c   1.000
_cell.angle_alpha   90.00
_cell.angle_beta   90.00
_cell.angle_gamma   90.00
#
_symmetry.space_group_name_H-M   'P 1'
#
loop_
_entity.id
_entity.type
_entity.pdbx_description
1 polymer ?
#
loop_
_entity_poly.entity_id
_entity_poly.type
_entity_poly.pdbx_seq_one_letter_code
_entity_poly.pdbx_strand_id
1 'polypeptide(L)'
;MKKVTMFVWNHFTNDARVNRECTALSERYDVNLIAIDDPKDDSIKSFEEINENFKVTRVKRYPMIISCYQHDKTKFLITVGSVTTVIAATFLYYNWILMIYLASVLLMSAALIKVRSLRKRFVNLAIIVRMIKAGYSQNSDIYHSNDLNTLPQGIVCSKLRLKPRKLIYDSHEVQSSRTGYNPKKIKRIEKFLINFVDDMMVENHTRAAHNEEIYGFYPKTLYNYSELYDIEKKPVINLHQQLNLSADEKILLYQGGLQEGRGLELLIEAMDYIDEGTLVFIGGGKLERTLKNLAEESPQRDRIKFIPKVHFKMLPSYTREAYLGFQVLQNICYNHYSASSNKLFEYIMAHVPVVSCNFPEVAQVVNGEQIGLVVDSHNVHQIAKAANTLVKDENLQRKFSENCRQAKLKYNWEIEKTKLYDTYSQLEQKKSKHIELTFSRFTKDGETHA
;
A
#
# COMPACT_ATOMS: atom_id res chain seq x y z
N MET A 1 -14.87 -3.10 -25.76
CA MET A 1 -14.85 -3.42 -24.32
C MET A 1 -15.32 -2.20 -23.52
N LYS A 2 -15.95 -2.38 -22.34
CA LYS A 2 -16.22 -1.26 -21.42
C LYS A 2 -14.91 -0.73 -20.85
N LYS A 3 -14.91 0.56 -20.52
CA LYS A 3 -13.73 1.25 -20.02
C LYS A 3 -13.74 1.35 -18.51
N VAL A 4 -12.59 1.05 -17.89
CA VAL A 4 -12.35 1.22 -16.46
C VAL A 4 -11.22 2.23 -16.24
N THR A 5 -11.45 3.25 -15.43
CA THR A 5 -10.37 4.13 -14.95
C THR A 5 -10.12 3.86 -13.48
N MET A 6 -8.90 3.45 -13.16
CA MET A 6 -8.45 3.26 -11.79
C MET A 6 -7.56 4.41 -11.34
N PHE A 7 -7.61 4.75 -10.06
CA PHE A 7 -6.77 5.80 -9.46
C PHE A 7 -5.93 5.21 -8.34
N VAL A 8 -4.63 5.55 -8.31
CA VAL A 8 -3.73 5.19 -7.22
C VAL A 8 -2.88 6.39 -6.79
N TRP A 9 -2.69 6.57 -5.47
CA TRP A 9 -1.94 7.70 -4.92
C TRP A 9 -0.47 7.37 -4.69
N ASN A 10 0.16 6.74 -5.68
CA ASN A 10 1.59 6.40 -5.67
C ASN A 10 2.14 6.42 -7.11
N HIS A 11 3.40 6.01 -7.29
CA HIS A 11 4.09 6.00 -8.60
C HIS A 11 3.80 4.75 -9.43
N PHE A 12 3.09 3.77 -8.87
CA PHE A 12 2.82 2.46 -9.50
C PHE A 12 4.10 1.75 -9.98
N THR A 13 5.10 1.67 -9.12
CA THR A 13 6.35 0.94 -9.40
C THR A 13 6.45 -0.37 -8.62
N ASN A 14 5.83 -0.47 -7.46
CA ASN A 14 5.89 -1.63 -6.56
C ASN A 14 4.53 -1.93 -5.89
N ASP A 15 3.43 -1.57 -6.54
CA ASP A 15 2.08 -1.83 -6.04
C ASP A 15 1.56 -3.15 -6.62
N ALA A 16 1.91 -4.25 -5.96
CA ALA A 16 1.56 -5.60 -6.43
C ALA A 16 0.03 -5.84 -6.45
N ARG A 17 -0.72 -5.26 -5.50
CA ARG A 17 -2.18 -5.40 -5.45
C ARG A 17 -2.84 -4.73 -6.65
N VAL A 18 -2.60 -3.44 -6.83
CA VAL A 18 -3.18 -2.69 -7.96
C VAL A 18 -2.72 -3.27 -9.30
N ASN A 19 -1.48 -3.76 -9.39
CA ASN A 19 -1.00 -4.42 -10.62
C ASN A 19 -1.81 -5.68 -10.93
N ARG A 20 -2.02 -6.56 -9.95
CA ARG A 20 -2.82 -7.79 -10.13
C ARG A 20 -4.26 -7.47 -10.51
N GLU A 21 -4.88 -6.50 -9.86
CA GLU A 21 -6.26 -6.07 -10.16
C GLU A 21 -6.38 -5.49 -11.57
N CYS A 22 -5.50 -4.56 -11.96
CA CYS A 22 -5.50 -4.00 -13.32
C CYS A 22 -5.26 -5.07 -14.37
N THR A 23 -4.30 -5.98 -14.13
CA THR A 23 -3.99 -7.08 -15.06
C THR A 23 -5.19 -8.02 -15.23
N ALA A 24 -5.82 -8.43 -14.13
CA ALA A 24 -7.01 -9.26 -14.18
C ALA A 24 -8.17 -8.55 -14.90
N LEU A 25 -8.42 -7.29 -14.56
CA LEU A 25 -9.49 -6.52 -15.21
C LEU A 25 -9.23 -6.30 -16.71
N SER A 26 -7.97 -6.22 -17.15
CA SER A 26 -7.63 -6.05 -18.56
C SER A 26 -7.99 -7.26 -19.44
N GLU A 27 -8.28 -8.41 -18.84
CA GLU A 27 -8.83 -9.56 -19.55
C GLU A 27 -10.28 -9.32 -20.03
N ARG A 28 -11.01 -8.35 -19.43
CA ARG A 28 -12.44 -8.10 -19.70
C ARG A 28 -12.78 -6.64 -20.01
N TYR A 29 -11.91 -5.70 -19.69
CA TYR A 29 -12.11 -4.26 -19.77
C TYR A 29 -10.90 -3.56 -20.40
N ASP A 30 -11.13 -2.37 -20.99
CA ASP A 30 -10.06 -1.43 -21.35
C ASP A 30 -9.71 -0.60 -20.10
N VAL A 31 -8.59 -0.93 -19.45
CA VAL A 31 -8.16 -0.41 -18.14
C VAL A 31 -7.15 0.71 -18.31
N ASN A 32 -7.44 1.89 -17.76
CA ASN A 32 -6.47 2.98 -17.63
C ASN A 32 -6.23 3.30 -16.16
N LEU A 33 -5.03 3.04 -15.69
CA LEU A 33 -4.59 3.39 -14.35
C LEU A 33 -3.99 4.80 -14.34
N ILE A 34 -4.52 5.68 -13.49
CA ILE A 34 -3.99 7.02 -13.26
C ILE A 34 -3.17 7.02 -11.97
N ALA A 35 -1.87 7.25 -12.11
CA ALA A 35 -0.87 7.28 -11.04
C ALA A 35 -0.19 8.65 -10.97
N ILE A 36 0.81 8.81 -10.11
CA ILE A 36 1.61 10.02 -9.94
C ILE A 36 3.01 9.78 -10.49
N ASP A 37 3.60 10.71 -11.24
CA ASP A 37 4.99 10.60 -11.67
C ASP A 37 5.98 10.61 -10.50
N ASP A 38 7.16 10.02 -10.70
CA ASP A 38 8.27 10.17 -9.76
C ASP A 38 9.33 11.10 -10.38
N PRO A 39 9.41 12.36 -9.94
CA PRO A 39 10.37 13.31 -10.48
C PRO A 39 11.84 13.00 -10.09
N LYS A 40 12.09 11.92 -9.36
CA LYS A 40 13.42 11.46 -8.96
C LYS A 40 13.89 10.28 -9.78
N ASP A 41 13.04 9.68 -10.57
CA ASP A 41 13.32 8.51 -11.38
C ASP A 41 12.88 8.76 -12.84
N ASP A 42 13.81 9.21 -13.64
CA ASP A 42 13.59 9.52 -15.06
C ASP A 42 13.32 8.26 -15.91
N SER A 43 13.56 7.06 -15.37
CA SER A 43 13.23 5.81 -16.06
C SER A 43 11.71 5.55 -16.11
N ILE A 44 10.93 6.19 -15.23
CA ILE A 44 9.49 6.03 -15.14
C ILE A 44 8.81 6.91 -16.19
N LYS A 45 8.18 6.28 -17.19
CA LYS A 45 7.47 6.98 -18.26
C LYS A 45 6.18 7.59 -17.77
N SER A 46 5.80 8.76 -18.30
CA SER A 46 4.50 9.40 -18.03
C SER A 46 3.31 8.61 -18.60
N PHE A 47 3.56 7.81 -19.62
CA PHE A 47 2.58 6.90 -20.25
C PHE A 47 3.26 5.56 -20.55
N GLU A 48 2.59 4.46 -20.17
CA GLU A 48 3.03 3.09 -20.44
C GLU A 48 1.86 2.23 -20.89
N GLU A 49 2.07 1.40 -21.90
CA GLU A 49 1.17 0.31 -22.27
C GLU A 49 1.75 -0.99 -21.71
N ILE A 50 1.05 -1.56 -20.72
CA ILE A 50 1.47 -2.82 -20.07
C ILE A 50 1.05 -4.00 -20.93
N ASN A 51 -0.18 -3.93 -21.49
CA ASN A 51 -0.71 -4.85 -22.51
C ASN A 51 -1.76 -4.10 -23.36
N GLU A 52 -2.38 -4.78 -24.33
CA GLU A 52 -3.37 -4.18 -25.24
C GLU A 52 -4.50 -3.42 -24.52
N ASN A 53 -4.93 -3.93 -23.36
CA ASN A 53 -6.08 -3.40 -22.61
C ASN A 53 -5.68 -2.80 -21.26
N PHE A 54 -4.39 -2.67 -20.96
CA PHE A 54 -3.93 -2.06 -19.72
C PHE A 54 -2.89 -0.97 -19.98
N LYS A 55 -3.27 0.26 -19.67
CA LYS A 55 -2.46 1.47 -19.83
C LYS A 55 -2.28 2.19 -18.50
N VAL A 56 -1.13 2.79 -18.34
CA VAL A 56 -0.81 3.60 -17.16
C VAL A 56 -0.52 5.03 -17.60
N THR A 57 -1.24 5.98 -16.99
CA THR A 57 -1.04 7.42 -17.20
C THR A 57 -0.57 8.05 -15.90
N ARG A 58 0.63 8.66 -15.89
CA ARG A 58 1.15 9.34 -14.69
C ARG A 58 1.00 10.85 -14.81
N VAL A 59 0.37 11.46 -13.81
CA VAL A 59 0.21 12.91 -13.73
C VAL A 59 1.39 13.54 -13.01
N LYS A 60 1.85 14.70 -13.49
CA LYS A 60 2.98 15.43 -12.89
C LYS A 60 2.73 15.76 -11.42
N ARG A 61 3.67 15.40 -10.56
CA ARG A 61 3.61 15.61 -9.12
C ARG A 61 3.66 17.11 -8.77
N TYR A 62 4.66 17.83 -9.31
CA TYR A 62 4.88 19.20 -8.93
C TYR A 62 4.20 20.20 -9.88
N PRO A 63 3.56 21.27 -9.35
CA PRO A 63 3.24 22.45 -10.14
C PRO A 63 4.48 23.07 -10.76
N MET A 64 4.33 23.69 -11.93
CA MET A 64 5.45 24.27 -12.70
C MET A 64 6.34 25.19 -11.86
N ILE A 65 5.74 26.05 -11.05
CA ILE A 65 6.47 26.99 -10.18
C ILE A 65 7.39 26.27 -9.17
N ILE A 66 6.92 25.15 -8.60
CA ILE A 66 7.72 24.36 -7.65
C ILE A 66 8.79 23.55 -8.41
N SER A 67 8.45 23.01 -9.56
CA SER A 67 9.38 22.27 -10.41
C SER A 67 10.54 23.16 -10.86
N CYS A 68 10.25 24.36 -11.37
CA CYS A 68 11.28 25.33 -11.76
C CYS A 68 12.18 25.73 -10.57
N TYR A 69 11.60 25.97 -9.40
CA TYR A 69 12.35 26.29 -8.18
C TYR A 69 13.27 25.16 -7.74
N GLN A 70 12.83 23.89 -7.88
CA GLN A 70 13.64 22.71 -7.48
C GLN A 70 14.75 22.41 -8.48
N HIS A 71 14.52 22.69 -9.77
CA HIS A 71 15.50 22.42 -10.83
C HIS A 71 16.72 23.34 -10.74
N ASP A 72 16.48 24.65 -10.65
CA ASP A 72 17.53 25.66 -10.48
C ASP A 72 17.00 26.83 -9.62
N LYS A 73 17.32 26.75 -8.34
CA LYS A 73 16.89 27.73 -7.35
C LYS A 73 17.41 29.13 -7.63
N THR A 74 18.67 29.25 -8.05
CA THR A 74 19.33 30.53 -8.29
C THR A 74 18.75 31.19 -9.53
N LYS A 75 18.66 30.46 -10.64
CA LYS A 75 18.09 30.96 -11.89
C LYS A 75 16.62 31.35 -11.72
N PHE A 76 15.83 30.52 -10.99
CA PHE A 76 14.45 30.84 -10.69
C PHE A 76 14.32 32.15 -9.91
N LEU A 77 15.11 32.36 -8.85
CA LEU A 77 15.05 33.56 -8.03
C LEU A 77 15.47 34.81 -8.83
N ILE A 78 16.51 34.73 -9.68
CA ILE A 78 16.93 35.81 -10.56
C ILE A 78 15.82 36.14 -11.55
N THR A 79 15.25 35.16 -12.22
CA THR A 79 14.19 35.36 -13.22
C THR A 79 12.95 35.99 -12.56
N VAL A 80 12.47 35.46 -11.43
CA VAL A 80 11.34 36.02 -10.70
C VAL A 80 11.66 37.41 -10.21
N GLY A 81 12.84 37.68 -9.68
CA GLY A 81 13.30 38.99 -9.26
C GLY A 81 13.29 40.02 -10.40
N SER A 82 13.90 39.69 -11.54
CA SER A 82 13.96 40.56 -12.72
C SER A 82 12.56 40.90 -13.26
N VAL A 83 11.72 39.85 -13.45
CA VAL A 83 10.32 40.06 -13.92
C VAL A 83 9.52 40.93 -12.94
N THR A 84 9.70 40.66 -11.65
CA THR A 84 9.03 41.46 -10.61
C THR A 84 9.44 42.92 -10.62
N THR A 85 10.75 43.19 -10.77
CA THR A 85 11.30 44.54 -10.81
C THR A 85 10.74 45.32 -12.01
N VAL A 86 10.71 44.69 -13.20
CA VAL A 86 10.14 45.33 -14.42
C VAL A 86 8.66 45.64 -14.25
N ILE A 87 7.88 44.66 -13.74
CA ILE A 87 6.45 44.85 -13.50
C ILE A 87 6.22 45.95 -12.43
N ALA A 88 7.00 45.93 -11.34
CA ALA A 88 6.89 46.94 -10.29
C ALA A 88 7.20 48.35 -10.79
N ALA A 89 8.25 48.53 -11.60
CA ALA A 89 8.58 49.81 -12.20
C ALA A 89 7.46 50.32 -13.12
N THR A 90 6.84 49.43 -13.90
CA THR A 90 5.72 49.79 -14.79
C THR A 90 4.47 50.21 -14.00
N PHE A 91 4.14 49.47 -12.93
CA PHE A 91 2.95 49.78 -12.14
C PHE A 91 3.10 50.95 -11.17
N LEU A 92 4.28 51.21 -10.65
CA LEU A 92 4.56 52.42 -9.89
C LEU A 92 4.18 53.70 -10.68
N TYR A 93 4.35 53.64 -11.99
CA TYR A 93 4.01 54.75 -12.90
C TYR A 93 2.50 54.86 -13.19
N TYR A 94 1.78 53.72 -13.25
CA TYR A 94 0.41 53.68 -13.74
C TYR A 94 -0.68 53.46 -12.68
N ASN A 95 -0.46 52.64 -11.65
CA ASN A 95 -1.51 52.28 -10.69
C ASN A 95 -1.03 51.60 -9.41
N TRP A 96 -1.16 52.23 -8.26
CA TRP A 96 -0.74 51.72 -6.95
C TRP A 96 -1.56 50.52 -6.46
N ILE A 97 -2.84 50.37 -6.88
CA ILE A 97 -3.69 49.21 -6.50
C ILE A 97 -3.13 47.92 -7.11
N LEU A 98 -2.66 47.97 -8.36
CA LEU A 98 -2.02 46.86 -9.02
C LEU A 98 -0.71 46.46 -8.34
N MET A 99 0.00 47.38 -7.71
CA MET A 99 1.19 47.10 -6.90
C MET A 99 0.86 46.24 -5.66
N ILE A 100 -0.22 46.59 -4.95
CA ILE A 100 -0.69 45.80 -3.79
C ILE A 100 -1.07 44.38 -4.23
N TYR A 101 -1.76 44.24 -5.35
CA TYR A 101 -2.11 42.94 -5.91
C TYR A 101 -0.86 42.13 -6.27
N LEU A 102 0.11 42.72 -6.95
CA LEU A 102 1.38 42.05 -7.31
C LEU A 102 2.17 41.63 -6.06
N ALA A 103 2.29 42.53 -5.06
CA ALA A 103 2.95 42.22 -3.80
C ALA A 103 2.26 41.04 -3.09
N SER A 104 0.93 40.98 -3.09
CA SER A 104 0.14 39.91 -2.51
C SER A 104 0.39 38.56 -3.21
N VAL A 105 0.42 38.56 -4.55
CA VAL A 105 0.73 37.35 -5.36
C VAL A 105 2.14 36.84 -5.09
N LEU A 106 3.12 37.74 -4.99
CA LEU A 106 4.51 37.39 -4.68
C LEU A 106 4.67 36.82 -3.27
N LEU A 107 4.04 37.46 -2.27
CA LEU A 107 4.05 36.95 -0.89
C LEU A 107 3.39 35.58 -0.81
N MET A 108 2.27 35.37 -1.49
CA MET A 108 1.60 34.09 -1.54
C MET A 108 2.47 33.00 -2.23
N SER A 109 3.11 33.39 -3.34
CA SER A 109 4.04 32.47 -4.05
C SER A 109 5.25 32.09 -3.19
N ALA A 110 5.84 33.11 -2.49
CA ALA A 110 6.94 32.85 -1.55
C ALA A 110 6.50 31.97 -0.37
N ALA A 111 5.30 32.19 0.17
CA ALA A 111 4.73 31.34 1.22
C ALA A 111 4.52 29.89 0.75
N LEU A 112 4.00 29.69 -0.46
CA LEU A 112 3.83 28.37 -1.08
C LEU A 112 5.18 27.64 -1.27
N ILE A 113 6.26 28.35 -1.54
CA ILE A 113 7.59 27.78 -1.72
C ILE A 113 8.28 27.49 -0.37
N LYS A 114 8.22 28.45 0.58
CA LYS A 114 8.96 28.36 1.84
C LYS A 114 8.23 27.58 2.94
N VAL A 115 6.90 27.76 3.07
CA VAL A 115 6.12 27.12 4.12
C VAL A 115 5.78 25.68 3.73
N ARG A 116 6.45 24.70 4.35
CA ARG A 116 6.34 23.27 4.02
C ARG A 116 4.90 22.73 4.03
N SER A 117 4.07 23.17 4.98
CA SER A 117 2.68 22.72 5.09
C SER A 117 1.80 23.25 3.95
N LEU A 118 1.95 24.51 3.57
CA LEU A 118 1.24 25.12 2.44
C LEU A 118 1.68 24.51 1.13
N ARG A 119 2.99 24.35 0.92
CA ARG A 119 3.55 23.66 -0.25
C ARG A 119 2.99 22.27 -0.42
N LYS A 120 2.94 21.46 0.68
CA LYS A 120 2.37 20.10 0.64
C LYS A 120 0.90 20.11 0.22
N ARG A 121 0.09 21.03 0.78
CA ARG A 121 -1.33 21.17 0.42
C ARG A 121 -1.51 21.57 -1.04
N PHE A 122 -0.72 22.54 -1.52
CA PHE A 122 -0.78 23.01 -2.91
C PHE A 122 -0.37 21.91 -3.89
N VAL A 123 0.71 21.15 -3.62
CA VAL A 123 1.12 20.00 -4.43
C VAL A 123 0.02 18.94 -4.47
N ASN A 124 -0.55 18.59 -3.33
CA ASN A 124 -1.63 17.60 -3.28
C ASN A 124 -2.86 18.05 -4.07
N LEU A 125 -3.25 19.34 -3.94
CA LEU A 125 -4.37 19.89 -4.73
C LEU A 125 -4.08 19.84 -6.23
N ALA A 126 -2.86 20.20 -6.64
CA ALA A 126 -2.47 20.13 -8.05
C ALA A 126 -2.49 18.71 -8.60
N ILE A 127 -2.06 17.71 -7.81
CA ILE A 127 -2.16 16.28 -8.16
C ILE A 127 -3.64 15.91 -8.33
N ILE A 128 -4.49 16.23 -7.35
CA ILE A 128 -5.94 15.92 -7.39
C ILE A 128 -6.57 16.48 -8.67
N VAL A 129 -6.34 17.77 -8.96
CA VAL A 129 -6.90 18.43 -10.16
C VAL A 129 -6.42 17.76 -11.45
N ARG A 130 -5.14 17.39 -11.53
CA ARG A 130 -4.59 16.70 -12.71
C ARG A 130 -5.13 15.26 -12.85
N MET A 131 -5.27 14.53 -11.75
CA MET A 131 -5.89 13.20 -11.77
C MET A 131 -7.36 13.27 -12.20
N ILE A 132 -8.11 14.27 -11.69
CA ILE A 132 -9.49 14.52 -12.13
C ILE A 132 -9.52 14.83 -13.63
N LYS A 133 -8.66 15.74 -14.11
CA LYS A 133 -8.60 16.10 -15.54
C LYS A 133 -8.32 14.87 -16.39
N ALA A 134 -7.31 14.07 -16.02
CA ALA A 134 -6.94 12.86 -16.73
C ALA A 134 -8.06 11.81 -16.69
N GLY A 135 -8.67 11.56 -15.53
CA GLY A 135 -9.76 10.57 -15.39
C GLY A 135 -11.06 11.01 -16.05
N TYR A 136 -11.39 12.31 -15.96
CA TYR A 136 -12.61 12.82 -16.57
C TYR A 136 -12.56 12.72 -18.09
N SER A 137 -11.40 12.95 -18.72
CA SER A 137 -11.21 12.82 -20.16
C SER A 137 -11.32 11.41 -20.68
N GLN A 138 -11.08 10.37 -19.86
CA GLN A 138 -11.24 8.96 -20.26
C GLN A 138 -12.68 8.57 -20.54
N ASN A 139 -13.64 9.28 -19.95
CA ASN A 139 -15.09 9.00 -20.10
C ASN A 139 -15.44 7.52 -19.87
N SER A 140 -14.88 6.92 -18.83
CA SER A 140 -15.01 5.50 -18.52
C SER A 140 -16.40 5.14 -18.01
N ASP A 141 -16.78 3.88 -18.16
CA ASP A 141 -18.05 3.32 -17.66
C ASP A 141 -17.99 3.07 -16.16
N ILE A 142 -16.80 2.68 -15.67
CA ILE A 142 -16.54 2.40 -14.27
C ILE A 142 -15.29 3.18 -13.82
N TYR A 143 -15.38 3.79 -12.66
CA TYR A 143 -14.24 4.38 -11.96
C TYR A 143 -13.95 3.57 -10.69
N HIS A 144 -12.67 3.38 -10.40
CA HIS A 144 -12.20 2.62 -9.25
C HIS A 144 -11.16 3.43 -8.49
N SER A 145 -11.45 3.73 -7.23
CA SER A 145 -10.58 4.50 -6.35
C SER A 145 -9.90 3.59 -5.34
N ASN A 146 -8.56 3.50 -5.44
CA ASN A 146 -7.74 2.80 -4.46
C ASN A 146 -7.41 3.77 -3.32
N ASP A 147 -7.83 3.45 -2.14
CA ASP A 147 -7.72 4.22 -0.91
C ASP A 147 -8.47 5.58 -0.91
N LEU A 148 -8.67 6.11 0.29
CA LEU A 148 -9.38 7.40 0.52
C LEU A 148 -8.75 8.59 -0.20
N ASN A 149 -7.43 8.55 -0.45
CA ASN A 149 -6.71 9.63 -1.11
C ASN A 149 -7.14 9.84 -2.57
N THR A 150 -7.72 8.82 -3.22
CA THR A 150 -8.19 8.87 -4.61
C THR A 150 -9.71 8.91 -4.73
N LEU A 151 -10.43 8.71 -3.63
CA LEU A 151 -11.88 8.67 -3.64
C LEU A 151 -12.55 9.98 -4.12
N PRO A 152 -12.08 11.19 -3.73
CA PRO A 152 -12.63 12.44 -4.26
C PRO A 152 -12.49 12.54 -5.79
N GLN A 153 -11.37 12.08 -6.37
CA GLN A 153 -11.15 12.06 -7.82
C GLN A 153 -12.14 11.13 -8.52
N GLY A 154 -12.32 9.92 -7.97
CA GLY A 154 -13.32 8.98 -8.47
C GLY A 154 -14.74 9.53 -8.43
N ILE A 155 -15.14 10.19 -7.33
CA ILE A 155 -16.45 10.82 -7.19
C ILE A 155 -16.66 11.91 -8.25
N VAL A 156 -15.72 12.84 -8.41
CA VAL A 156 -15.82 13.88 -9.42
C VAL A 156 -15.93 13.31 -10.82
N CYS A 157 -15.07 12.36 -11.17
CA CYS A 157 -15.03 11.75 -12.49
C CYS A 157 -16.28 10.90 -12.81
N SER A 158 -16.89 10.28 -11.80
CA SER A 158 -18.05 9.39 -12.01
C SER A 158 -19.39 10.07 -11.79
N LYS A 159 -19.51 10.96 -10.77
CA LYS A 159 -20.81 11.49 -10.33
C LYS A 159 -21.11 12.90 -10.83
N LEU A 160 -20.06 13.71 -11.11
CA LEU A 160 -20.27 15.07 -11.67
C LEU A 160 -20.31 15.01 -13.20
N ARG A 161 -21.27 14.27 -13.75
CA ARG A 161 -21.55 14.10 -15.18
C ARG A 161 -23.04 14.14 -15.43
N LEU A 162 -23.44 14.49 -16.64
CA LEU A 162 -24.85 14.45 -17.06
C LEU A 162 -25.47 13.04 -16.89
N LYS A 163 -24.67 12.00 -17.17
CA LYS A 163 -25.03 10.60 -16.91
C LYS A 163 -24.01 10.05 -15.91
N PRO A 164 -24.40 9.84 -14.64
CA PRO A 164 -23.52 9.29 -13.65
C PRO A 164 -22.96 7.91 -14.04
N ARG A 165 -21.69 7.70 -13.75
CA ARG A 165 -20.96 6.46 -13.96
C ARG A 165 -20.82 5.68 -12.67
N LYS A 166 -20.41 4.42 -12.77
CA LYS A 166 -20.16 3.55 -11.62
C LYS A 166 -18.88 3.95 -10.90
N LEU A 167 -18.89 3.82 -9.58
CA LEU A 167 -17.75 4.07 -8.71
C LEU A 167 -17.56 2.94 -7.72
N ILE A 168 -16.39 2.30 -7.76
CA ILE A 168 -15.90 1.38 -6.73
C ILE A 168 -14.91 2.13 -5.83
N TYR A 169 -14.98 1.87 -4.54
CA TYR A 169 -13.98 2.26 -3.56
C TYR A 169 -13.31 1.01 -2.99
N ASP A 170 -12.02 0.85 -3.23
CA ASP A 170 -11.19 -0.22 -2.64
C ASP A 170 -10.32 0.35 -1.54
N SER A 171 -10.62 0.02 -0.30
CA SER A 171 -9.91 0.48 0.89
C SER A 171 -8.89 -0.57 1.32
N HIS A 172 -7.63 -0.34 0.96
CA HIS A 172 -6.52 -1.26 1.24
C HIS A 172 -6.12 -1.29 2.71
N GLU A 173 -6.45 -0.24 3.47
CA GLU A 173 -6.14 -0.11 4.90
C GLU A 173 -7.30 0.59 5.62
N VAL A 174 -7.39 0.39 6.93
CA VAL A 174 -8.31 1.18 7.76
C VAL A 174 -7.77 2.62 7.84
N GLN A 175 -8.38 3.51 7.07
CA GLN A 175 -7.88 4.87 6.84
C GLN A 175 -7.74 5.69 8.13
N SER A 176 -8.66 5.48 9.10
CA SER A 176 -8.62 6.13 10.40
C SER A 176 -7.47 5.66 11.30
N SER A 177 -6.84 4.53 10.99
CA SER A 177 -5.74 3.93 11.75
C SER A 177 -4.36 4.15 11.11
N ARG A 178 -4.29 4.98 10.07
CA ARG A 178 -3.01 5.35 9.44
C ARG A 178 -2.24 6.34 10.30
N THR A 179 -0.94 6.13 10.43
CA THR A 179 -0.04 7.03 11.18
C THR A 179 -0.05 8.46 10.63
N GLY A 180 -0.16 9.44 11.50
CA GLY A 180 -0.14 10.86 11.15
C GLY A 180 -1.48 11.45 10.70
N TYR A 181 -2.57 10.68 10.78
CA TYR A 181 -3.93 11.16 10.52
C TYR A 181 -4.70 11.37 11.84
N ASN A 182 -5.67 12.29 11.84
CA ASN A 182 -6.63 12.43 12.92
C ASN A 182 -7.78 11.43 12.70
N PRO A 183 -7.93 10.38 13.55
CA PRO A 183 -8.89 9.30 13.32
C PRO A 183 -10.33 9.79 13.19
N LYS A 184 -10.76 10.70 14.10
CA LYS A 184 -12.14 11.23 14.11
C LYS A 184 -12.46 12.02 12.83
N LYS A 185 -11.51 12.84 12.35
CA LYS A 185 -11.67 13.61 11.11
C LYS A 185 -11.74 12.70 9.90
N ILE A 186 -10.84 11.74 9.78
CA ILE A 186 -10.80 10.80 8.65
C ILE A 186 -12.08 9.97 8.60
N LYS A 187 -12.53 9.41 9.74
CA LYS A 187 -13.78 8.65 9.82
C LYS A 187 -14.99 9.46 9.31
N ARG A 188 -15.10 10.75 9.70
CA ARG A 188 -16.20 11.61 9.22
C ARG A 188 -16.11 11.87 7.72
N ILE A 189 -14.92 12.15 7.18
CA ILE A 189 -14.70 12.38 5.76
C ILE A 189 -15.03 11.12 4.96
N GLU A 190 -14.51 9.98 5.37
CA GLU A 190 -14.73 8.69 4.71
C GLU A 190 -16.21 8.32 4.73
N LYS A 191 -16.90 8.43 5.89
CA LYS A 191 -18.34 8.20 6.04
C LYS A 191 -19.16 9.06 5.07
N PHE A 192 -18.78 10.33 4.89
CA PHE A 192 -19.45 11.21 3.93
C PHE A 192 -19.21 10.77 2.48
N LEU A 193 -17.97 10.46 2.11
CA LEU A 193 -17.59 10.12 0.74
C LEU A 193 -18.15 8.76 0.28
N ILE A 194 -18.27 7.80 1.18
CA ILE A 194 -18.84 6.48 0.88
C ILE A 194 -20.29 6.56 0.38
N ASN A 195 -21.07 7.58 0.75
CA ASN A 195 -22.43 7.76 0.24
C ASN A 195 -22.51 7.88 -1.29
N PHE A 196 -21.42 8.29 -1.96
CA PHE A 196 -21.36 8.44 -3.41
C PHE A 196 -20.85 7.18 -4.13
N VAL A 197 -20.45 6.16 -3.40
CA VAL A 197 -19.86 4.92 -3.92
C VAL A 197 -20.96 3.92 -4.27
N ASP A 198 -20.86 3.26 -5.41
CA ASP A 198 -21.83 2.23 -5.82
C ASP A 198 -21.50 0.87 -5.21
N ASP A 199 -20.20 0.58 -4.98
CA ASP A 199 -19.72 -0.63 -4.31
C ASP A 199 -18.39 -0.36 -3.57
N MET A 200 -18.14 -1.09 -2.48
CA MET A 200 -16.94 -0.94 -1.67
C MET A 200 -16.28 -2.30 -1.44
N MET A 201 -14.96 -2.33 -1.56
CA MET A 201 -14.13 -3.49 -1.25
C MET A 201 -13.14 -3.14 -0.14
N VAL A 202 -12.76 -4.16 0.63
CA VAL A 202 -11.70 -4.11 1.66
C VAL A 202 -10.86 -5.37 1.58
N GLU A 203 -9.67 -5.36 2.18
CA GLU A 203 -8.71 -6.44 2.04
C GLU A 203 -9.18 -7.78 2.66
N ASN A 204 -9.95 -7.76 3.77
CA ASN A 204 -10.29 -8.98 4.50
C ASN A 204 -11.55 -8.84 5.37
N HIS A 205 -11.98 -9.96 5.98
CA HIS A 205 -13.20 -10.03 6.79
C HIS A 205 -13.10 -9.23 8.09
N THR A 206 -11.96 -9.20 8.76
CA THR A 206 -11.76 -8.39 9.98
C THR A 206 -11.94 -6.90 9.69
N ARG A 207 -11.44 -6.41 8.55
CA ARG A 207 -11.66 -5.03 8.10
C ARG A 207 -13.09 -4.79 7.63
N ALA A 208 -13.73 -5.77 7.01
CA ALA A 208 -15.13 -5.67 6.61
C ALA A 208 -16.05 -5.55 7.83
N ALA A 209 -15.85 -6.37 8.85
CA ALA A 209 -16.60 -6.28 10.11
C ALA A 209 -16.38 -4.93 10.82
N HIS A 210 -15.15 -4.43 10.83
CA HIS A 210 -14.86 -3.09 11.38
C HIS A 210 -15.54 -1.96 10.60
N ASN A 211 -15.61 -2.08 9.27
CA ASN A 211 -16.36 -1.11 8.45
C ASN A 211 -17.87 -1.19 8.71
N GLU A 212 -18.42 -2.40 8.92
CA GLU A 212 -19.83 -2.57 9.30
C GLU A 212 -20.13 -1.88 10.63
N GLU A 213 -19.28 -2.06 11.62
CA GLU A 213 -19.39 -1.38 12.93
C GLU A 213 -19.35 0.15 12.80
N ILE A 214 -18.47 0.69 11.93
CA ILE A 214 -18.27 2.14 11.80
C ILE A 214 -19.28 2.78 10.86
N TYR A 215 -19.61 2.14 9.73
CA TYR A 215 -20.36 2.73 8.63
C TYR A 215 -21.75 2.12 8.44
N GLY A 216 -22.06 0.98 9.11
CA GLY A 216 -23.36 0.35 9.08
C GLY A 216 -23.61 -0.56 7.88
N PHE A 217 -22.57 -1.00 7.18
CA PHE A 217 -22.67 -1.99 6.11
C PHE A 217 -21.36 -2.80 6.00
N TYR A 218 -21.48 -4.05 5.57
CA TYR A 218 -20.37 -4.97 5.39
C TYR A 218 -19.87 -4.89 3.94
N PRO A 219 -18.63 -4.36 3.67
CA PRO A 219 -18.08 -4.30 2.33
C PRO A 219 -17.73 -5.69 1.78
N LYS A 220 -17.56 -5.79 0.47
CA LYS A 220 -17.01 -6.98 -0.17
C LYS A 220 -15.54 -7.15 0.24
N THR A 221 -15.10 -8.39 0.36
CA THR A 221 -13.70 -8.69 0.66
C THR A 221 -12.97 -9.12 -0.60
N LEU A 222 -11.75 -8.58 -0.79
CA LEU A 222 -10.82 -8.97 -1.85
C LEU A 222 -9.42 -9.08 -1.24
N TYR A 223 -8.98 -10.31 -0.99
CA TYR A 223 -7.70 -10.58 -0.37
C TYR A 223 -6.52 -10.30 -1.31
N ASN A 224 -5.41 -9.85 -0.75
CA ASN A 224 -4.19 -9.58 -1.51
C ASN A 224 -3.30 -10.84 -1.61
N TYR A 225 -3.87 -11.97 -2.02
CA TYR A 225 -3.12 -13.22 -2.18
C TYR A 225 -2.08 -13.12 -3.29
N SER A 226 -1.02 -13.91 -3.15
CA SER A 226 0.01 -14.07 -4.18
C SER A 226 -0.52 -14.80 -5.41
N GLU A 227 0.08 -14.53 -6.56
CA GLU A 227 -0.17 -15.33 -7.77
C GLU A 227 0.22 -16.79 -7.51
N LEU A 228 -0.56 -17.71 -8.07
CA LEU A 228 -0.21 -19.12 -8.01
C LEU A 228 0.99 -19.38 -8.92
N TYR A 229 2.05 -19.93 -8.38
CA TYR A 229 3.21 -20.33 -9.14
C TYR A 229 3.76 -21.69 -8.68
N ASP A 230 4.47 -22.35 -9.58
CA ASP A 230 5.25 -23.53 -9.29
C ASP A 230 6.63 -23.10 -8.82
N ILE A 231 6.95 -23.37 -7.56
CA ILE A 231 8.22 -22.97 -6.96
C ILE A 231 9.42 -23.68 -7.61
N GLU A 232 9.22 -24.89 -8.12
CA GLU A 232 10.28 -25.66 -8.78
C GLU A 232 10.72 -25.04 -10.11
N LYS A 233 9.83 -24.24 -10.73
CA LYS A 233 10.14 -23.51 -11.98
C LYS A 233 10.80 -22.16 -11.74
N LYS A 234 10.92 -21.72 -10.48
CA LYS A 234 11.62 -20.46 -10.16
C LYS A 234 13.14 -20.66 -10.21
N PRO A 235 13.91 -19.60 -10.56
CA PRO A 235 15.36 -19.69 -10.56
C PRO A 235 15.90 -20.19 -9.21
N VAL A 236 16.85 -21.10 -9.24
CA VAL A 236 17.52 -21.59 -8.04
C VAL A 236 18.58 -20.56 -7.62
N ILE A 237 18.57 -20.18 -6.36
CA ILE A 237 19.58 -19.32 -5.73
C ILE A 237 20.25 -20.16 -4.66
N ASN A 238 21.58 -20.16 -4.63
CA ASN A 238 22.31 -20.77 -3.52
C ASN A 238 22.50 -19.74 -2.41
N LEU A 239 21.49 -19.61 -1.55
CA LEU A 239 21.50 -18.63 -0.45
C LEU A 239 22.55 -19.00 0.62
N HIS A 240 22.78 -20.29 0.86
CA HIS A 240 23.83 -20.78 1.76
C HIS A 240 25.21 -20.29 1.31
N GLN A 241 25.54 -20.47 0.02
CA GLN A 241 26.79 -19.98 -0.52
C GLN A 241 26.91 -18.44 -0.48
N GLN A 242 25.81 -17.73 -0.78
CA GLN A 242 25.80 -16.27 -0.74
C GLN A 242 26.07 -15.70 0.66
N LEU A 243 25.65 -16.43 1.70
CA LEU A 243 25.78 -16.02 3.10
C LEU A 243 26.98 -16.70 3.82
N ASN A 244 27.76 -17.50 3.12
CA ASN A 244 28.85 -18.33 3.68
C ASN A 244 28.37 -19.23 4.82
N LEU A 245 27.22 -19.90 4.61
CA LEU A 245 26.63 -20.87 5.54
C LEU A 245 26.95 -22.29 5.08
N SER A 246 26.95 -23.25 6.01
CA SER A 246 26.98 -24.69 5.67
C SER A 246 25.72 -25.10 4.92
N ALA A 247 25.79 -26.14 4.10
CA ALA A 247 24.67 -26.56 3.26
C ALA A 247 23.47 -27.10 4.06
N ASP A 248 23.71 -27.53 5.29
CA ASP A 248 22.73 -28.04 6.25
C ASP A 248 22.21 -26.96 7.23
N GLU A 249 22.72 -25.73 7.15
CA GLU A 249 22.28 -24.65 8.01
C GLU A 249 20.80 -24.30 7.79
N LYS A 250 20.02 -24.24 8.87
CA LYS A 250 18.59 -23.89 8.82
C LYS A 250 18.40 -22.40 8.71
N ILE A 251 17.85 -21.93 7.60
CA ILE A 251 17.57 -20.50 7.36
C ILE A 251 16.23 -20.12 7.99
N LEU A 252 16.27 -19.21 8.97
CA LEU A 252 15.12 -18.64 9.68
C LEU A 252 14.82 -17.27 9.05
N LEU A 253 13.80 -17.21 8.17
CA LEU A 253 13.62 -16.07 7.27
C LEU A 253 12.63 -15.04 7.77
N TYR A 254 13.02 -13.78 7.77
CA TYR A 254 12.11 -12.64 7.71
C TYR A 254 12.27 -11.91 6.37
N GLN A 255 11.17 -11.71 5.64
CA GLN A 255 11.16 -10.94 4.41
C GLN A 255 10.17 -9.78 4.44
N GLY A 256 10.55 -8.63 3.88
CA GLY A 256 9.67 -7.46 3.75
C GLY A 256 10.28 -6.16 4.25
N GLY A 257 9.44 -5.16 4.48
CA GLY A 257 9.89 -3.85 4.96
C GLY A 257 10.47 -3.93 6.37
N LEU A 258 11.67 -3.35 6.58
CA LEU A 258 12.30 -3.22 7.89
C LEU A 258 11.75 -1.96 8.56
N GLN A 259 10.59 -2.11 9.21
CA GLN A 259 9.82 -1.01 9.81
C GLN A 259 9.32 -1.37 11.20
N GLU A 260 9.02 -0.34 11.99
CA GLU A 260 8.46 -0.44 13.33
C GLU A 260 7.18 -1.28 13.38
N GLY A 261 7.00 -2.00 14.47
CA GLY A 261 5.82 -2.83 14.71
C GLY A 261 5.79 -4.16 13.94
N ARG A 262 6.91 -4.55 13.36
CA ARG A 262 7.03 -5.83 12.67
C ARG A 262 7.75 -6.91 13.49
N GLY A 263 8.07 -6.60 14.76
CA GLY A 263 8.67 -7.52 15.70
C GLY A 263 10.15 -7.85 15.41
N LEU A 264 10.85 -6.99 14.64
CA LEU A 264 12.18 -7.30 14.11
C LEU A 264 13.25 -7.27 15.18
N GLU A 265 13.16 -6.33 16.12
CA GLU A 265 14.02 -6.21 17.28
C GLU A 265 13.88 -7.44 18.18
N LEU A 266 12.62 -7.91 18.37
CA LEU A 266 12.34 -9.12 19.15
C LEU A 266 12.83 -10.40 18.45
N LEU A 267 12.90 -10.43 17.12
CA LEU A 267 13.50 -11.56 16.39
C LEU A 267 15.01 -11.65 16.64
N ILE A 268 15.71 -10.52 16.71
CA ILE A 268 17.14 -10.47 17.06
C ILE A 268 17.34 -10.95 18.50
N GLU A 269 16.54 -10.45 19.46
CA GLU A 269 16.57 -10.89 20.85
C GLU A 269 16.22 -12.38 21.00
N ALA A 270 15.27 -12.88 20.19
CA ALA A 270 14.88 -14.28 20.24
C ALA A 270 16.02 -15.25 19.85
N MET A 271 17.02 -14.77 19.08
CA MET A 271 18.18 -15.59 18.70
C MET A 271 19.01 -16.04 19.91
N ASP A 272 18.96 -15.33 21.03
CA ASP A 272 19.63 -15.75 22.29
C ASP A 272 19.01 -17.01 22.89
N TYR A 273 17.78 -17.36 22.49
CA TYR A 273 17.00 -18.50 22.98
C TYR A 273 16.70 -19.53 21.88
N ILE A 274 17.12 -19.27 20.63
CA ILE A 274 16.99 -20.21 19.51
C ILE A 274 18.27 -21.04 19.41
N ASP A 275 18.12 -22.37 19.50
CA ASP A 275 19.25 -23.28 19.61
C ASP A 275 19.99 -23.45 18.28
N GLU A 276 19.26 -23.50 17.14
CA GLU A 276 19.81 -23.79 15.82
C GLU A 276 19.27 -22.83 14.75
N GLY A 277 20.04 -22.62 13.68
CA GLY A 277 19.66 -21.86 12.50
C GLY A 277 20.16 -20.43 12.50
N THR A 278 20.17 -19.85 11.31
CA THR A 278 20.62 -18.48 11.03
C THR A 278 19.43 -17.60 10.65
N LEU A 279 19.23 -16.51 11.38
CA LEU A 279 18.19 -15.51 11.09
C LEU A 279 18.64 -14.65 9.90
N VAL A 280 17.82 -14.66 8.86
CA VAL A 280 18.09 -13.88 7.63
C VAL A 280 16.99 -12.86 7.42
N PHE A 281 17.35 -11.58 7.38
CA PHE A 281 16.47 -10.49 7.01
C PHE A 281 16.63 -10.17 5.53
N ILE A 282 15.55 -10.26 4.74
CA ILE A 282 15.52 -9.81 3.34
C ILE A 282 14.63 -8.58 3.22
N GLY A 283 15.21 -7.42 2.91
CA GLY A 283 14.43 -6.20 2.75
C GLY A 283 15.21 -4.92 3.02
N GLY A 284 14.47 -3.85 3.16
CA GLY A 284 15.02 -2.53 3.51
C GLY A 284 13.96 -1.68 4.20
N GLY A 285 14.37 -0.64 4.89
CA GLY A 285 13.43 0.22 5.59
C GLY A 285 14.10 1.15 6.61
N LYS A 286 13.25 1.88 7.34
CA LYS A 286 13.74 2.88 8.32
C LYS A 286 14.55 2.27 9.47
N LEU A 287 14.26 1.02 9.84
CA LEU A 287 14.94 0.33 10.93
C LEU A 287 16.22 -0.40 10.50
N GLU A 288 16.57 -0.44 9.22
CA GLU A 288 17.70 -1.23 8.72
C GLU A 288 18.99 -0.96 9.50
N ARG A 289 19.35 0.31 9.69
CA ARG A 289 20.55 0.69 10.46
C ARG A 289 20.47 0.26 11.92
N THR A 290 19.32 0.47 12.54
CA THR A 290 19.07 0.09 13.95
C THR A 290 19.20 -1.42 14.14
N LEU A 291 18.58 -2.20 13.24
CA LEU A 291 18.64 -3.67 13.32
C LEU A 291 20.05 -4.22 13.10
N LYS A 292 20.82 -3.63 12.17
CA LYS A 292 22.23 -4.01 11.96
C LYS A 292 23.07 -3.74 13.22
N ASN A 293 22.88 -2.59 13.86
CA ASN A 293 23.57 -2.27 15.12
C ASN A 293 23.19 -3.25 16.22
N LEU A 294 21.89 -3.54 16.42
CA LEU A 294 21.43 -4.53 17.40
C LEU A 294 21.99 -5.93 17.11
N ALA A 295 22.08 -6.32 15.86
CA ALA A 295 22.66 -7.61 15.49
C ALA A 295 24.18 -7.68 15.76
N GLU A 296 24.92 -6.61 15.56
CA GLU A 296 26.35 -6.52 15.89
C GLU A 296 26.62 -6.58 17.38
N GLU A 297 25.71 -6.03 18.20
CA GLU A 297 25.78 -6.06 19.68
C GLU A 297 25.29 -7.38 20.26
N SER A 298 24.56 -8.20 19.50
CA SER A 298 24.01 -9.49 19.95
C SER A 298 25.12 -10.53 20.16
N PRO A 299 25.05 -11.37 21.22
CA PRO A 299 25.88 -12.56 21.35
C PRO A 299 25.78 -13.52 20.16
N GLN A 300 24.66 -13.47 19.41
CA GLN A 300 24.36 -14.32 18.26
C GLN A 300 24.68 -13.65 16.92
N ARG A 301 25.50 -12.58 16.90
CA ARG A 301 25.80 -11.79 15.69
C ARG A 301 26.20 -12.62 14.46
N ASP A 302 26.90 -13.71 14.67
CA ASP A 302 27.37 -14.59 13.58
C ASP A 302 26.22 -15.35 12.91
N ARG A 303 25.10 -15.52 13.62
CA ARG A 303 23.87 -16.18 13.18
C ARG A 303 22.78 -15.18 12.72
N ILE A 304 23.11 -13.92 12.49
CA ILE A 304 22.16 -12.90 12.03
C ILE A 304 22.70 -12.27 10.74
N LYS A 305 21.96 -12.39 9.65
CA LYS A 305 22.38 -11.94 8.32
C LYS A 305 21.35 -11.00 7.69
N PHE A 306 21.85 -10.10 6.82
CA PHE A 306 21.01 -9.14 6.12
C PHE A 306 21.25 -9.20 4.62
N ILE A 307 20.16 -9.29 3.84
CA ILE A 307 20.14 -9.17 2.39
C ILE A 307 19.35 -7.90 2.04
N PRO A 308 19.89 -7.04 1.17
CA PRO A 308 19.15 -5.87 0.69
C PRO A 308 17.82 -6.25 0.04
N LYS A 309 16.96 -5.26 -0.17
CA LYS A 309 15.70 -5.46 -0.89
C LYS A 309 15.96 -6.05 -2.28
N VAL A 310 15.42 -7.24 -2.51
CA VAL A 310 15.46 -7.93 -3.80
C VAL A 310 14.26 -7.54 -4.68
N HIS A 311 14.39 -7.71 -5.99
CA HIS A 311 13.28 -7.49 -6.90
C HIS A 311 12.16 -8.52 -6.63
N PHE A 312 10.90 -8.10 -6.64
CA PHE A 312 9.76 -8.95 -6.23
C PHE A 312 9.65 -10.26 -7.05
N LYS A 313 10.06 -10.26 -8.33
CA LYS A 313 10.08 -11.48 -9.16
C LYS A 313 11.09 -12.53 -8.70
N MET A 314 12.16 -12.09 -8.01
CA MET A 314 13.22 -12.96 -7.48
C MET A 314 12.94 -13.41 -6.05
N LEU A 315 12.04 -12.71 -5.32
CA LEU A 315 11.74 -13.03 -3.93
C LEU A 315 11.34 -14.49 -3.69
N PRO A 316 10.51 -15.13 -4.55
CA PRO A 316 10.19 -16.55 -4.40
C PRO A 316 11.42 -17.47 -4.36
N SER A 317 12.44 -17.17 -5.17
CA SER A 317 13.70 -17.94 -5.21
C SER A 317 14.50 -17.83 -3.92
N TYR A 318 14.43 -16.70 -3.23
CA TYR A 318 15.01 -16.56 -1.88
C TYR A 318 14.15 -17.22 -0.82
N THR A 319 12.82 -17.07 -0.91
CA THR A 319 11.89 -17.61 0.09
C THR A 319 11.96 -19.14 0.16
N ARG A 320 12.13 -19.84 -0.98
CA ARG A 320 12.21 -21.31 -1.02
C ARG A 320 13.40 -21.90 -0.24
N GLU A 321 14.46 -21.12 -0.03
CA GLU A 321 15.65 -21.55 0.72
C GLU A 321 15.43 -21.52 2.24
N ALA A 322 14.29 -20.97 2.70
CA ALA A 322 13.99 -20.87 4.11
C ALA A 322 13.50 -22.19 4.69
N TYR A 323 14.01 -22.54 5.87
CA TYR A 323 13.52 -23.66 6.68
C TYR A 323 12.21 -23.31 7.38
N LEU A 324 12.09 -22.07 7.90
CA LEU A 324 10.86 -21.47 8.41
C LEU A 324 10.82 -19.96 8.16
N GLY A 325 9.64 -19.37 8.15
CA GLY A 325 9.39 -17.95 7.97
C GLY A 325 8.78 -17.28 9.20
N PHE A 326 9.12 -16.01 9.44
CA PHE A 326 8.55 -15.23 10.53
C PHE A 326 7.52 -14.22 10.04
N GLN A 327 6.34 -14.24 10.69
CA GLN A 327 5.25 -13.27 10.51
C GLN A 327 4.79 -12.74 11.87
N VAL A 328 5.65 -12.00 12.56
CA VAL A 328 5.49 -11.57 13.96
C VAL A 328 5.11 -10.09 14.07
N LEU A 329 4.03 -9.68 13.38
CA LEU A 329 3.48 -8.33 13.52
C LEU A 329 3.12 -8.04 14.98
N GLN A 330 3.37 -6.80 15.42
CA GLN A 330 3.00 -6.29 16.73
C GLN A 330 1.73 -5.45 16.64
N ASN A 331 0.88 -5.50 17.66
CA ASN A 331 -0.37 -4.74 17.74
C ASN A 331 -0.10 -3.27 18.15
N ILE A 332 0.55 -2.53 17.24
CA ILE A 332 0.80 -1.09 17.45
C ILE A 332 -0.29 -0.21 16.83
N CYS A 333 -1.09 -0.76 15.95
CA CYS A 333 -2.24 -0.09 15.34
C CYS A 333 -3.22 -1.12 14.76
N TYR A 334 -4.47 -0.68 14.54
CA TYR A 334 -5.51 -1.57 14.01
C TYR A 334 -5.18 -2.14 12.63
N ASN A 335 -4.43 -1.41 11.79
CA ASN A 335 -3.97 -1.93 10.50
C ASN A 335 -3.02 -3.13 10.65
N HIS A 336 -2.20 -3.19 11.72
CA HIS A 336 -1.37 -4.36 12.02
C HIS A 336 -2.21 -5.52 12.56
N TYR A 337 -3.12 -5.23 13.50
CA TYR A 337 -4.00 -6.23 14.09
C TYR A 337 -4.90 -6.92 13.06
N SER A 338 -5.44 -6.14 12.11
CA SER A 338 -6.34 -6.62 11.07
C SER A 338 -5.63 -7.03 9.76
N ALA A 339 -4.30 -7.10 9.74
CA ALA A 339 -3.58 -7.38 8.51
C ALA A 339 -3.73 -8.83 8.04
N SER A 340 -4.05 -8.99 6.75
CA SER A 340 -3.85 -10.22 5.99
C SER A 340 -2.51 -10.11 5.25
N SER A 341 -1.42 -10.53 5.88
CA SER A 341 -0.06 -10.20 5.46
C SER A 341 0.41 -10.93 4.22
N ASN A 342 0.86 -10.21 3.20
CA ASN A 342 1.39 -10.76 1.95
C ASN A 342 2.47 -11.81 2.18
N LYS A 343 3.38 -11.58 3.15
CA LYS A 343 4.48 -12.52 3.41
C LYS A 343 4.01 -13.89 3.89
N LEU A 344 2.86 -13.98 4.59
CA LEU A 344 2.27 -15.28 4.93
C LEU A 344 1.96 -16.08 3.67
N PHE A 345 1.33 -15.43 2.68
CA PHE A 345 0.98 -16.10 1.42
C PHE A 345 2.20 -16.37 0.54
N GLU A 346 3.24 -15.54 0.63
CA GLU A 346 4.53 -15.79 -0.02
C GLU A 346 5.22 -17.03 0.57
N TYR A 347 5.20 -17.21 1.91
CA TYR A 347 5.68 -18.42 2.56
C TYR A 347 4.86 -19.66 2.16
N ILE A 348 3.53 -19.55 2.14
CA ILE A 348 2.64 -20.63 1.69
C ILE A 348 3.00 -21.04 0.25
N MET A 349 3.19 -20.09 -0.67
CA MET A 349 3.56 -20.35 -2.06
C MET A 349 4.91 -21.07 -2.20
N ALA A 350 5.84 -20.75 -1.32
CA ALA A 350 7.18 -21.35 -1.28
C ALA A 350 7.26 -22.62 -0.43
N HIS A 351 6.14 -23.10 0.13
CA HIS A 351 6.04 -24.26 1.02
C HIS A 351 6.85 -24.13 2.31
N VAL A 352 6.97 -22.91 2.84
CA VAL A 352 7.74 -22.60 4.05
C VAL A 352 6.81 -22.50 5.25
N PRO A 353 6.98 -23.33 6.29
CA PRO A 353 6.24 -23.22 7.54
C PRO A 353 6.50 -21.89 8.25
N VAL A 354 5.55 -21.43 9.08
CA VAL A 354 5.64 -20.12 9.69
C VAL A 354 5.56 -20.13 11.22
N VAL A 355 6.27 -19.21 11.85
CA VAL A 355 6.00 -18.74 13.21
C VAL A 355 5.32 -17.38 13.09
N SER A 356 4.10 -17.27 13.57
CA SER A 356 3.25 -16.11 13.28
C SER A 356 2.60 -15.48 14.52
N CYS A 357 2.22 -14.20 14.40
CA CYS A 357 1.40 -13.54 15.40
C CYS A 357 -0.01 -14.18 15.50
N ASN A 358 -0.65 -13.99 16.66
CA ASN A 358 -2.00 -14.47 16.97
C ASN A 358 -3.13 -13.53 16.53
N PHE A 359 -2.91 -12.72 15.49
CA PHE A 359 -3.92 -11.82 14.98
C PHE A 359 -4.96 -12.55 14.10
N PRO A 360 -6.21 -12.07 14.06
CA PRO A 360 -7.34 -12.84 13.53
C PRO A 360 -7.08 -13.46 12.16
N GLU A 361 -6.72 -12.63 11.17
CA GLU A 361 -6.55 -13.09 9.78
C GLU A 361 -5.37 -14.06 9.62
N VAL A 362 -4.26 -13.80 10.34
CA VAL A 362 -3.06 -14.63 10.29
C VAL A 362 -3.28 -15.95 11.02
N ALA A 363 -3.78 -15.87 12.26
CA ALA A 363 -4.00 -17.04 13.11
C ALA A 363 -5.05 -17.99 12.51
N GLN A 364 -6.10 -17.46 11.88
CA GLN A 364 -7.13 -18.26 11.20
C GLN A 364 -6.52 -19.11 10.09
N VAL A 365 -5.64 -18.54 9.26
CA VAL A 365 -4.99 -19.28 8.16
C VAL A 365 -3.99 -20.29 8.71
N VAL A 366 -3.10 -19.87 9.63
CA VAL A 366 -2.02 -20.71 10.16
C VAL A 366 -2.56 -21.92 10.92
N ASN A 367 -3.54 -21.72 11.80
CA ASN A 367 -4.16 -22.80 12.56
C ASN A 367 -5.10 -23.65 11.69
N GLY A 368 -5.89 -23.01 10.81
CA GLY A 368 -6.87 -23.69 9.96
C GLY A 368 -6.21 -24.65 8.96
N GLU A 369 -5.10 -24.24 8.38
CA GLU A 369 -4.37 -25.06 7.42
C GLU A 369 -3.21 -25.85 8.06
N GLN A 370 -2.94 -25.68 9.35
CA GLN A 370 -1.82 -26.32 10.07
C GLN A 370 -0.48 -26.13 9.34
N ILE A 371 -0.11 -24.87 9.06
CA ILE A 371 1.09 -24.51 8.29
C ILE A 371 2.18 -23.87 9.16
N GLY A 372 2.01 -23.88 10.49
CA GLY A 372 2.97 -23.26 11.38
C GLY A 372 2.47 -23.19 12.82
N LEU A 373 3.13 -22.34 13.61
CA LEU A 373 2.83 -22.12 15.02
C LEU A 373 2.46 -20.65 15.26
N VAL A 374 1.38 -20.45 16.02
CA VAL A 374 0.87 -19.12 16.39
C VAL A 374 1.37 -18.76 17.79
N VAL A 375 1.92 -17.56 17.94
CA VAL A 375 2.52 -17.07 19.18
C VAL A 375 2.04 -15.65 19.52
N ASP A 376 2.20 -15.25 20.77
CA ASP A 376 2.20 -13.82 21.12
C ASP A 376 3.48 -13.17 20.57
N SER A 377 3.33 -12.36 19.53
CA SER A 377 4.43 -11.68 18.84
C SER A 377 5.10 -10.57 19.65
N HIS A 378 4.61 -10.27 20.86
CA HIS A 378 5.27 -9.41 21.85
C HIS A 378 6.10 -10.21 22.86
N ASN A 379 6.08 -11.56 22.82
CA ASN A 379 6.78 -12.43 23.75
C ASN A 379 7.94 -13.16 23.07
N VAL A 380 9.15 -12.71 23.35
CA VAL A 380 10.40 -13.26 22.80
C VAL A 380 10.54 -14.77 23.06
N HIS A 381 10.21 -15.21 24.28
CA HIS A 381 10.34 -16.62 24.65
C HIS A 381 9.33 -17.51 23.91
N GLN A 382 8.11 -17.01 23.61
CA GLN A 382 7.16 -17.76 22.79
C GLN A 382 7.63 -17.87 21.35
N ILE A 383 8.19 -16.78 20.78
CA ILE A 383 8.78 -16.78 19.44
C ILE A 383 9.91 -17.81 19.35
N ALA A 384 10.85 -17.76 20.29
CA ALA A 384 11.99 -18.66 20.34
C ALA A 384 11.55 -20.13 20.55
N LYS A 385 10.60 -20.37 21.46
CA LYS A 385 10.06 -21.72 21.71
C LYS A 385 9.42 -22.32 20.45
N ALA A 386 8.63 -21.53 19.73
CA ALA A 386 8.00 -22.00 18.50
C ALA A 386 9.03 -22.27 17.39
N ALA A 387 10.04 -21.39 17.24
CA ALA A 387 11.15 -21.64 16.33
C ALA A 387 11.90 -22.94 16.69
N ASN A 388 12.27 -23.12 17.98
CA ASN A 388 12.93 -24.32 18.46
C ASN A 388 12.11 -25.60 18.26
N THR A 389 10.80 -25.52 18.43
CA THR A 389 9.91 -26.66 18.12
C THR A 389 10.05 -27.10 16.68
N LEU A 390 10.07 -26.15 15.72
CA LEU A 390 10.17 -26.48 14.30
C LEU A 390 11.59 -26.90 13.88
N VAL A 391 12.64 -26.29 14.44
CA VAL A 391 14.02 -26.66 14.06
C VAL A 391 14.45 -28.01 14.64
N LYS A 392 13.87 -28.43 15.76
CA LYS A 392 14.15 -29.72 16.40
C LYS A 392 13.28 -30.86 15.90
N ASP A 393 12.06 -30.59 15.45
CA ASP A 393 11.13 -31.61 14.94
C ASP A 393 10.98 -31.49 13.42
N GLU A 394 11.88 -32.19 12.71
CA GLU A 394 11.85 -32.20 11.23
C GLU A 394 10.58 -32.84 10.66
N ASN A 395 9.96 -33.77 11.38
CA ASN A 395 8.72 -34.39 10.93
C ASN A 395 7.58 -33.40 10.98
N LEU A 396 7.49 -32.61 12.04
CA LEU A 396 6.52 -31.53 12.17
C LEU A 396 6.73 -30.44 11.11
N GLN A 397 7.98 -30.03 10.90
CA GLN A 397 8.34 -29.04 9.88
C GLN A 397 7.93 -29.54 8.48
N ARG A 398 8.26 -30.78 8.13
CA ARG A 398 7.90 -31.41 6.86
C ARG A 398 6.38 -31.51 6.69
N LYS A 399 5.66 -31.89 7.74
CA LYS A 399 4.19 -31.91 7.75
C LYS A 399 3.61 -30.52 7.43
N PHE A 400 4.11 -29.47 8.09
CA PHE A 400 3.63 -28.10 7.84
C PHE A 400 4.00 -27.60 6.44
N SER A 401 5.17 -27.95 5.93
CA SER A 401 5.58 -27.66 4.56
C SER A 401 4.65 -28.32 3.53
N GLU A 402 4.27 -29.56 3.72
CA GLU A 402 3.30 -30.25 2.86
C GLU A 402 1.90 -29.60 2.95
N ASN A 403 1.49 -29.20 4.15
CA ASN A 403 0.25 -28.46 4.34
C ASN A 403 0.27 -27.09 3.61
N CYS A 404 1.41 -26.39 3.57
CA CYS A 404 1.58 -25.18 2.74
C CYS A 404 1.34 -25.48 1.26
N ARG A 405 1.81 -26.65 0.77
CA ARG A 405 1.59 -27.10 -0.62
C ARG A 405 0.11 -27.26 -0.95
N GLN A 406 -0.70 -27.71 0.01
CA GLN A 406 -2.15 -27.80 -0.15
C GLN A 406 -2.83 -26.42 0.03
N ALA A 407 -2.39 -25.64 1.02
CA ALA A 407 -2.95 -24.33 1.32
C ALA A 407 -2.81 -23.34 0.14
N LYS A 408 -1.69 -23.38 -0.63
CA LYS A 408 -1.52 -22.50 -1.79
C LYS A 408 -2.61 -22.67 -2.86
N LEU A 409 -3.26 -23.81 -2.94
CA LEU A 409 -4.36 -24.05 -3.88
C LEU A 409 -5.65 -23.33 -3.48
N LYS A 410 -5.77 -22.91 -2.21
CA LYS A 410 -6.92 -22.14 -1.68
C LYS A 410 -6.61 -20.64 -1.63
N TYR A 411 -5.41 -20.27 -1.19
CA TYR A 411 -5.00 -18.87 -0.92
C TYR A 411 -4.15 -18.32 -2.05
N ASN A 412 -4.73 -18.16 -3.24
CA ASN A 412 -4.04 -17.65 -4.42
C ASN A 412 -4.88 -16.66 -5.21
N TRP A 413 -4.21 -15.84 -6.01
CA TRP A 413 -4.85 -14.79 -6.81
C TRP A 413 -5.78 -15.35 -7.89
N GLU A 414 -5.50 -16.54 -8.44
CA GLU A 414 -6.32 -17.12 -9.51
C GLU A 414 -7.76 -17.40 -9.03
N ILE A 415 -7.90 -17.78 -7.76
CA ILE A 415 -9.22 -17.92 -7.12
C ILE A 415 -9.78 -16.57 -6.72
N GLU A 416 -8.96 -15.71 -6.09
CA GLU A 416 -9.44 -14.45 -5.55
C GLU A 416 -9.88 -13.46 -6.64
N LYS A 417 -9.21 -13.45 -7.81
CA LYS A 417 -9.60 -12.59 -8.94
C LYS A 417 -11.03 -12.86 -9.46
N THR A 418 -11.58 -14.06 -9.21
CA THR A 418 -12.97 -14.35 -9.58
C THR A 418 -13.96 -13.49 -8.81
N LYS A 419 -13.69 -13.20 -7.55
CA LYS A 419 -14.50 -12.28 -6.72
C LYS A 419 -14.44 -10.84 -7.26
N LEU A 420 -13.28 -10.43 -7.79
CA LEU A 420 -13.15 -9.14 -8.46
C LEU A 420 -14.05 -9.08 -9.69
N TYR A 421 -14.05 -10.11 -10.54
CA TYR A 421 -14.91 -10.19 -11.70
C TYR A 421 -16.40 -10.19 -11.34
N ASP A 422 -16.78 -10.93 -10.30
CA ASP A 422 -18.16 -10.97 -9.82
C ASP A 422 -18.60 -9.59 -9.28
N THR A 423 -17.70 -8.89 -8.60
CA THR A 423 -17.96 -7.53 -8.12
C THR A 423 -18.26 -6.59 -9.29
N TYR A 424 -17.46 -6.62 -10.34
CA TYR A 424 -17.67 -5.79 -11.51
C TYR A 424 -18.94 -6.19 -12.28
N SER A 425 -19.19 -7.48 -12.44
CA SER A 425 -20.41 -7.98 -13.13
C SER A 425 -21.68 -7.58 -12.39
N GLN A 426 -21.70 -7.69 -11.06
CA GLN A 426 -22.85 -7.24 -10.24
C GLN A 426 -23.02 -5.72 -10.28
N LEU A 427 -21.90 -4.98 -10.30
CA LEU A 427 -21.91 -3.52 -10.40
C LEU A 427 -22.55 -3.05 -11.72
N GLU A 428 -22.28 -3.74 -12.81
CA GLU A 428 -22.85 -3.40 -14.13
C GLU A 428 -24.37 -3.51 -14.15
N GLN A 429 -24.94 -4.43 -13.39
CA GLN A 429 -26.39 -4.66 -13.29
C GLN A 429 -27.10 -3.63 -12.38
N LYS A 430 -26.38 -3.02 -11.42
CA LYS A 430 -26.95 -2.02 -10.51
C LYS A 430 -27.20 -0.69 -11.26
N LYS A 431 -28.21 0.10 -10.87
CA LYS A 431 -28.31 1.51 -11.26
C LYS A 431 -27.21 2.33 -10.58
N SER A 432 -26.62 3.32 -11.28
CA SER A 432 -25.64 4.22 -10.66
C SER A 432 -26.33 5.11 -9.62
N LYS A 433 -25.69 5.32 -8.48
CA LYS A 433 -26.17 6.31 -7.50
C LYS A 433 -26.05 7.72 -8.07
N HIS A 434 -27.11 8.51 -7.93
CA HIS A 434 -27.08 9.94 -8.18
C HIS A 434 -26.65 10.71 -6.94
N ILE A 435 -26.11 11.91 -7.11
CA ILE A 435 -25.86 12.83 -6.00
C ILE A 435 -27.23 13.42 -5.63
N GLU A 436 -27.92 12.82 -4.67
CA GLU A 436 -28.98 13.52 -3.96
C GLU A 436 -28.33 14.37 -2.88
N LEU A 437 -28.19 15.67 -3.15
CA LEU A 437 -27.80 16.68 -2.15
C LEU A 437 -28.96 16.88 -1.19
N THR A 438 -29.28 15.89 -0.40
CA THR A 438 -30.19 16.07 0.74
C THR A 438 -29.43 16.79 1.86
N PHE A 439 -29.47 18.11 1.84
CA PHE A 439 -28.99 19.00 2.92
C PHE A 439 -29.72 18.77 4.28
N SER A 440 -30.74 17.90 4.31
CA SER A 440 -31.62 17.70 5.48
C SER A 440 -31.06 16.83 6.60
N ARG A 441 -29.86 16.23 6.45
CA ARG A 441 -29.29 15.36 7.51
C ARG A 441 -28.28 16.02 8.45
N PHE A 442 -27.93 17.29 8.23
CA PHE A 442 -26.96 17.99 9.08
C PHE A 442 -27.56 18.74 10.27
N THR A 443 -28.90 18.78 10.42
CA THR A 443 -29.60 19.57 11.46
C THR A 443 -30.16 18.74 12.62
N LYS A 444 -29.94 17.42 12.71
CA LYS A 444 -30.56 16.61 13.77
C LYS A 444 -29.63 16.08 14.87
N ASP A 445 -28.32 16.30 14.81
CA ASP A 445 -27.39 15.85 15.87
C ASP A 445 -26.93 16.99 16.81
N GLY A 446 -27.68 18.08 16.87
CA GLY A 446 -27.37 19.28 17.66
C GLY A 446 -28.26 19.57 18.89
N GLU A 447 -29.30 18.80 19.13
CA GLU A 447 -30.19 19.03 20.29
C GLU A 447 -30.48 17.71 21.01
N THR A 448 -29.63 17.35 21.97
CA THR A 448 -29.99 16.65 23.24
C THR A 448 -28.72 16.49 24.06
N HIS A 449 -28.48 17.43 24.94
CA HIS A 449 -27.98 17.33 26.31
C HIS A 449 -27.78 18.75 26.83
N ALA A 450 -28.87 19.32 27.38
CA ALA A 450 -28.82 20.28 28.45
C ALA A 450 -28.93 19.52 29.75
#